data_a7a8ab20ee2688bc5d4f4b6b4146bf6e
#
_entry.id   a7a8ab20ee2688bc5d4f4b6b4146bf6e
#
_cell.length_a   1.000
_cell.length_b   1.000
_cell.length_c   1.000
_cell.angle_alpha   90.00
_cell.angle_beta   90.00
_cell.angle_gamma   90.00
#
_symmetry.space_group_name_H-M   'P 1'
#
loop_
_entity.id
_entity.type
_entity.pdbx_description
1 polymer ?
#
loop_
_entity_poly.entity_id
_entity_poly.type
_entity_poly.pdbx_seq_one_letter_code
_entity_poly.pdbx_strand_id
1 'polypeptide(L)'
;MFQTAINLTDTPRTEYNGWSDYTTWNCALWIGGDEGFYDMAKDCRSYGEFVDVITEVYMQKTPDGAKWNEANFDEMQEMMDDL
;
A
#
# COMPACT_ATOMS: atom_id res chain seq x y z
N MET A 1 13.36 11.22 9.13
CA MET A 1 13.23 10.96 9.05
C MET A 1 13.34 10.65 8.84
N PHE A 2 13.37 10.47 8.78
CA PHE A 2 13.37 10.00 8.52
C PHE A 2 14.04 9.71 8.22
N GLN A 3 14.26 9.62 8.18
CA GLN A 3 14.77 9.23 7.86
C GLN A 3 15.28 9.11 7.15
N THR A 4 15.40 9.14 7.16
CA THR A 4 15.76 8.97 6.58
C THR A 4 16.20 8.76 5.76
N ALA A 5 16.50 8.82 5.76
CA ALA A 5 16.85 8.63 5.17
C ALA A 5 17.31 8.28 4.48
N ILE A 6 17.64 8.21 4.49
CA ILE A 6 17.97 7.83 4.08
C ILE A 6 18.42 7.25 3.56
N ASN A 7 18.73 6.90 3.61
CA ASN A 7 19.10 6.23 3.24
C ASN A 7 19.22 5.55 2.57
N LEU A 8 19.39 5.33 2.43
CA LEU A 8 19.48 4.76 1.85
C LEU A 8 19.71 3.87 1.19
N THR A 9 19.64 3.64 1.39
CA THR A 9 20.10 3.06 0.40
C THR A 9 20.45 1.72 0.31
N ASP A 10 20.68 0.98 0.89
CA ASP A 10 21.24 -0.10 0.71
C ASP A 10 20.61 -1.28 1.15
N THR A 11 19.82 -1.49 2.03
CA THR A 11 19.23 -2.74 2.42
C THR A 11 17.80 -2.74 2.10
N PRO A 12 17.44 -3.27 0.95
CA PRO A 12 16.08 -3.19 0.46
C PRO A 12 15.03 -3.71 1.41
N ARG A 13 15.33 -4.79 2.11
CA ARG A 13 14.30 -5.35 2.98
C ARG A 13 13.96 -4.48 4.15
N THR A 14 14.95 -3.77 4.69
CA THR A 14 14.65 -2.86 5.78
C THR A 14 13.94 -1.64 5.27
N GLU A 15 14.19 -1.26 4.02
CA GLU A 15 13.53 -0.11 3.46
C GLU A 15 12.03 -0.30 3.34
N TYR A 16 11.59 -1.55 3.15
CA TYR A 16 10.18 -1.82 2.93
C TYR A 16 9.50 -2.38 4.17
N ASN A 17 10.12 -2.29 5.31
CA ASN A 17 9.51 -2.67 6.59
C ASN A 17 8.89 -4.06 6.58
N GLY A 18 9.54 -4.99 5.90
CA GLY A 18 9.05 -6.36 5.85
C GLY A 18 8.14 -6.67 4.67
N TRP A 19 7.75 -5.65 3.91
CA TRP A 19 6.95 -5.88 2.70
C TRP A 19 7.85 -6.39 1.58
N SER A 20 7.29 -7.12 0.65
CA SER A 20 8.10 -7.80 -0.36
C SER A 20 8.70 -6.86 -1.39
N ASP A 21 8.09 -5.69 -1.65
CA ASP A 21 8.64 -4.75 -2.60
C ASP A 21 8.12 -3.34 -2.32
N TYR A 22 8.68 -2.39 -3.05
CA TYR A 22 8.33 -0.98 -2.88
C TYR A 22 6.84 -0.72 -3.13
N THR A 23 6.31 -1.31 -4.19
CA THR A 23 4.91 -1.06 -4.55
C THR A 23 3.98 -1.50 -3.44
N THR A 24 4.21 -2.70 -2.90
CA THR A 24 3.39 -3.22 -1.81
C THR A 24 3.52 -2.34 -0.58
N TRP A 25 4.75 -1.98 -0.23
CA TRP A 25 4.99 -1.12 0.91
C TRP A 25 4.28 0.22 0.76
N ASN A 26 4.38 0.82 -0.44
CA ASN A 26 3.79 2.14 -0.66
C ASN A 26 2.27 2.08 -0.61
N CYS A 27 1.67 1.05 -1.18
CA CYS A 27 0.23 0.90 -1.11
C CYS A 27 -0.24 0.73 0.32
N ALA A 28 0.47 -0.08 1.10
CA ALA A 28 0.12 -0.27 2.50
C ALA A 28 0.27 1.02 3.29
N LEU A 29 1.31 1.78 2.98
CA LEU A 29 1.56 3.05 3.65
C LEU A 29 0.40 4.01 3.43
N TRP A 30 -0.09 4.12 2.20
CA TRP A 30 -1.18 5.04 1.92
C TRP A 30 -2.50 4.58 2.51
N ILE A 31 -2.78 3.28 2.49
CA ILE A 31 -4.01 2.78 3.10
C ILE A 31 -4.00 3.02 4.61
N GLY A 32 -2.86 2.77 5.24
CA GLY A 32 -2.78 2.93 6.69
C GLY A 32 -2.64 4.37 7.14
N GLY A 33 -2.13 5.25 6.27
CA GLY A 33 -1.83 6.62 6.66
C GLY A 33 -2.81 7.67 6.18
N ASP A 34 -3.73 7.30 5.29
CA ASP A 34 -4.69 8.26 4.75
C ASP A 34 -6.09 7.81 5.13
N GLU A 35 -6.82 8.66 5.81
CA GLU A 35 -8.13 8.30 6.35
C GLU A 35 -9.10 7.88 5.26
N GLY A 36 -9.08 8.55 4.12
CA GLY A 36 -9.99 8.21 3.03
C GLY A 36 -9.71 6.83 2.46
N PHE A 37 -8.45 6.52 2.22
CA PHE A 37 -8.09 5.19 1.73
C PHE A 37 -8.34 4.13 2.80
N TYR A 38 -8.08 4.45 4.05
CA TYR A 38 -8.31 3.52 5.16
C TYR A 38 -9.79 3.15 5.24
N ASP A 39 -10.66 4.15 5.20
CA ASP A 39 -12.10 3.90 5.27
C ASP A 39 -12.59 3.10 4.07
N MET A 40 -12.08 3.41 2.89
CA MET A 40 -12.45 2.68 1.69
C MET A 40 -12.02 1.21 1.79
N ALA A 41 -10.82 0.97 2.30
CA ALA A 41 -10.33 -0.39 2.43
C ALA A 41 -11.15 -1.18 3.44
N LYS A 42 -11.58 -0.53 4.51
CA LYS A 42 -12.39 -1.22 5.52
C LYS A 42 -13.74 -1.63 4.98
N ASP A 43 -14.24 -0.90 3.99
CA ASP A 43 -15.54 -1.22 3.40
C ASP A 43 -15.44 -2.31 2.34
N CYS A 44 -14.24 -2.70 1.95
CA CYS A 44 -14.05 -3.72 0.93
C CYS A 44 -13.78 -5.06 1.59
N ARG A 45 -14.22 -6.14 0.94
CA ARG A 45 -14.02 -7.47 1.49
C ARG A 45 -12.65 -8.03 1.21
N SER A 46 -11.99 -7.54 0.17
CA SER A 46 -10.70 -8.07 -0.23
C SER A 46 -9.90 -6.96 -0.88
N TYR A 47 -8.60 -7.19 -0.98
CA TYR A 47 -7.74 -6.22 -1.65
C TYR A 47 -8.12 -6.12 -3.12
N GLY A 48 -8.52 -7.22 -3.74
CA GLY A 48 -8.97 -7.19 -5.13
C GLY A 48 -10.16 -6.26 -5.32
N GLU A 49 -11.11 -6.32 -4.41
CA GLU A 49 -12.25 -5.41 -4.46
C GLU A 49 -11.82 -3.96 -4.27
N PHE A 50 -10.90 -3.73 -3.34
CA PHE A 50 -10.36 -2.38 -3.11
C PHE A 50 -9.71 -1.85 -4.39
N VAL A 51 -8.92 -2.68 -5.06
CA VAL A 51 -8.25 -2.26 -6.29
C VAL A 51 -9.27 -1.88 -7.35
N ASP A 52 -10.32 -2.68 -7.51
CA ASP A 52 -11.36 -2.39 -8.49
C ASP A 52 -12.03 -1.05 -8.20
N VAL A 53 -12.38 -0.82 -6.95
CA VAL A 53 -13.08 0.39 -6.56
C VAL A 53 -12.19 1.61 -6.74
N ILE A 54 -10.96 1.56 -6.23
CA ILE A 54 -10.11 2.73 -6.25
C ILE A 54 -9.69 3.08 -7.67
N THR A 55 -9.53 2.06 -8.52
CA THR A 55 -9.15 2.29 -9.90
C THR A 55 -10.28 2.97 -10.66
N GLU A 56 -11.52 2.59 -10.38
CA GLU A 56 -12.66 3.18 -11.06
C GLU A 56 -13.00 4.57 -10.53
N VAL A 57 -12.91 4.77 -9.23
CA VAL A 57 -13.43 5.97 -8.60
C VAL A 57 -12.39 7.07 -8.47
N TYR A 58 -11.15 6.67 -8.20
CA TYR A 58 -10.13 7.64 -7.92
C TYR A 58 -8.95 7.58 -8.88
N MET A 59 -8.07 6.63 -8.69
CA MET A 59 -6.79 6.64 -9.41
C MET A 59 -6.20 5.25 -9.45
N GLN A 60 -5.38 5.00 -10.45
CA GLN A 60 -4.73 3.70 -10.61
C GLN A 60 -3.45 3.58 -9.81
N LYS A 61 -2.93 4.68 -9.30
CA LYS A 61 -1.65 4.72 -8.60
C LYS A 61 -1.81 5.47 -7.31
N THR A 62 -0.93 5.16 -6.34
CA THR A 62 -0.84 5.98 -5.15
C THR A 62 -0.31 7.35 -5.53
N PRO A 63 -0.43 8.35 -4.65
CA PRO A 63 0.17 9.66 -4.93
C PRO A 63 1.65 9.60 -5.22
N ASP A 64 2.34 8.56 -4.75
CA ASP A 64 3.76 8.37 -5.03
C ASP A 64 4.02 7.61 -6.32
N GLY A 65 2.98 7.17 -7.01
CA GLY A 65 3.13 6.53 -8.31
C GLY A 65 3.12 5.02 -8.30
N ALA A 66 2.88 4.39 -7.17
CA ALA A 66 2.82 2.92 -7.12
C ALA A 66 1.45 2.45 -7.58
N LYS A 67 1.43 1.43 -8.43
CA LYS A 67 0.16 0.95 -8.96
C LYS A 67 -0.50 0.00 -7.98
N TRP A 68 -1.74 0.27 -7.64
CA TRP A 68 -2.48 -0.55 -6.69
C TRP A 68 -2.53 -2.01 -7.10
N ASN A 69 -2.71 -2.26 -8.40
CA ASN A 69 -2.89 -3.62 -8.87
C ASN A 69 -1.58 -4.40 -9.04
N GLU A 70 -0.45 -3.77 -8.76
CA GLU A 70 0.85 -4.45 -8.83
C GLU A 70 1.41 -4.79 -7.46
N ALA A 71 0.70 -4.45 -6.40
CA ALA A 71 1.13 -4.81 -5.05
C ALA A 71 0.92 -6.30 -4.84
N ASN A 72 1.60 -6.86 -3.84
CA ASN A 72 1.43 -8.26 -3.49
C ASN A 72 0.07 -8.44 -2.82
N PHE A 73 -0.86 -9.07 -3.50
CA PHE A 73 -2.25 -9.17 -3.02
C PHE A 73 -2.34 -9.96 -1.72
N ASP A 74 -1.52 -10.98 -1.55
CA ASP A 74 -1.56 -11.77 -0.32
C ASP A 74 -1.16 -10.92 0.88
N GLU A 75 -0.09 -10.15 0.74
CA GLU A 75 0.36 -9.29 1.83
C GLU A 75 -0.65 -8.18 2.12
N MET A 76 -1.21 -7.62 1.05
CA MET A 76 -2.20 -6.57 1.24
C MET A 76 -3.45 -7.10 1.89
N GLN A 77 -3.85 -8.33 1.54
CA GLN A 77 -5.02 -8.95 2.15
C GLN A 77 -4.80 -9.18 3.64
N GLU A 78 -3.59 -9.62 4.02
CA GLU A 78 -3.27 -9.80 5.43
C GLU A 78 -3.39 -8.49 6.18
N MET A 79 -2.88 -7.42 5.58
CA MET A 79 -2.98 -6.11 6.20
C MET A 79 -4.43 -5.68 6.36
N MET A 80 -5.24 -5.90 5.33
CA MET A 80 -6.64 -5.49 5.36
C MET A 80 -7.43 -6.28 6.41
N ASP A 81 -7.05 -7.53 6.63
CA ASP A 81 -7.73 -8.35 7.64
C ASP A 81 -7.52 -7.78 9.04
N ASP A 82 -6.48 -6.98 9.24
CA ASP A 82 -6.19 -6.38 10.53
C ASP A 82 -6.77 -4.97 10.71
N LEU A 83 -7.41 -4.43 9.73
CA LEU A 83 -7.96 -3.08 9.83
C LEU A 83 -9.22 -2.99 10.75
#